data_2bcd47bfc8c86ff94ce1a688df4d11cf
#
_entry.id   2bcd47bfc8c86ff94ce1a688df4d11cf
#
_cell.length_a   1.000
_cell.length_b   1.000
_cell.length_c   1.000
_cell.angle_alpha   90.00
_cell.angle_beta   90.00
_cell.angle_gamma   90.00
#
_symmetry.space_group_name_H-M   'P 1'
#
loop_
_entity.id
_entity.type
_entity.pdbx_description
1 polymer ?
#
loop_
_entity_poly.entity_id
_entity_poly.type
_entity_poly.pdbx_seq_one_letter_code
_entity_poly.pdbx_strand_id
1 'polypeptide(L)'
;LKELGLDEGIESSSNPKWGDTIRKSSFGEVDHAIELGGANTLPQSIKATRVGGEISLIGVLAGNEAEFNPLPIIMKSIKLQGIFVGSIAMFNRMNLAIEENKITPVIDKVFKFENADSAFAYMAKGNHFGKICINI
;
A
#
# COMPACT_ATOMS: atom_id res chain seq x y z
N LEU A 1 -4.77 -13.40 -2.53
CA LEU A 1 -5.05 -12.08 -3.14
C LEU A 1 -6.05 -12.18 -4.29
N LYS A 2 -5.95 -13.18 -5.18
CA LYS A 2 -6.92 -13.36 -6.29
C LYS A 2 -8.36 -13.48 -5.79
N GLU A 3 -8.58 -14.20 -4.70
CA GLU A 3 -9.90 -14.34 -4.05
C GLU A 3 -10.45 -13.01 -3.51
N LEU A 4 -9.58 -12.03 -3.32
CA LEU A 4 -9.92 -10.66 -2.89
C LEU A 4 -10.04 -9.68 -4.06
N GLY A 5 -10.05 -10.17 -5.31
CA GLY A 5 -10.24 -9.34 -6.50
C GLY A 5 -8.94 -8.79 -7.12
N LEU A 6 -7.78 -9.38 -6.81
CA LEU A 6 -6.54 -9.00 -7.47
C LEU A 6 -6.54 -9.49 -8.93
N ASP A 7 -6.44 -8.56 -9.87
CA ASP A 7 -6.37 -8.85 -11.30
C ASP A 7 -4.99 -9.42 -11.67
N GLU A 8 -3.91 -8.72 -11.28
CA GLU A 8 -2.54 -9.11 -11.57
C GLU A 8 -1.63 -8.88 -10.35
N GLY A 9 -0.77 -9.84 -10.04
CA GLY A 9 0.21 -9.76 -8.95
C GLY A 9 1.64 -9.83 -9.47
N ILE A 10 2.51 -8.96 -8.97
CA ILE A 10 3.93 -8.95 -9.30
C ILE A 10 4.73 -9.08 -8.00
N GLU A 11 5.58 -10.10 -7.94
CA GLU A 11 6.51 -10.30 -6.83
C GLU A 11 7.71 -9.33 -6.97
N SER A 12 7.72 -8.28 -6.17
CA SER A 12 8.74 -7.22 -6.25
C SER A 12 10.14 -7.66 -5.83
N SER A 13 10.25 -8.64 -4.95
CA SER A 13 11.54 -9.17 -4.48
C SER A 13 12.30 -9.91 -5.58
N SER A 14 11.58 -10.64 -6.43
CA SER A 14 12.13 -11.34 -7.58
C SER A 14 12.21 -10.49 -8.86
N ASN A 15 11.48 -9.38 -8.90
CA ASN A 15 11.41 -8.48 -10.04
C ASN A 15 11.67 -7.03 -9.62
N PRO A 16 12.92 -6.61 -9.47
CA PRO A 16 13.25 -5.24 -9.03
C PRO A 16 12.84 -4.15 -10.03
N LYS A 17 12.50 -4.51 -11.28
CA LYS A 17 12.01 -3.59 -12.32
C LYS A 17 10.49 -3.72 -12.53
N TRP A 18 9.75 -4.01 -11.48
CA TRP A 18 8.31 -4.27 -11.55
C TRP A 18 7.50 -3.11 -12.15
N GLY A 19 7.94 -1.87 -12.02
CA GLY A 19 7.29 -0.73 -12.68
C GLY A 19 7.35 -0.81 -14.21
N ASP A 20 8.46 -1.33 -14.79
CA ASP A 20 8.55 -1.57 -16.23
C ASP A 20 7.69 -2.78 -16.65
N THR A 21 7.53 -3.76 -15.77
CA THR A 21 6.65 -4.92 -15.99
C THR A 21 5.19 -4.47 -16.05
N ILE A 22 4.73 -3.62 -15.11
CA ILE A 22 3.37 -3.05 -15.13
C ILE A 22 3.11 -2.32 -16.45
N ARG A 23 4.01 -1.44 -16.88
CA ARG A 23 3.86 -0.69 -18.13
C ARG A 23 3.67 -1.58 -19.38
N LYS A 24 4.22 -2.79 -19.34
CA LYS A 24 4.16 -3.77 -20.44
C LYS A 24 3.02 -4.79 -20.28
N SER A 25 2.32 -4.77 -19.16
CA SER A 25 1.18 -5.66 -18.92
C SER A 25 -0.01 -5.28 -19.80
N SER A 26 -1.02 -6.14 -19.84
CA SER A 26 -2.26 -5.90 -20.58
C SER A 26 -3.05 -4.71 -20.04
N PHE A 27 -2.86 -4.33 -18.77
CA PHE A 27 -3.49 -3.18 -18.13
C PHE A 27 -2.76 -1.86 -18.41
N GLY A 28 -1.47 -1.93 -18.79
CA GLY A 28 -0.65 -0.76 -19.04
C GLY A 28 -0.29 0.02 -17.76
N GLU A 29 -0.02 1.31 -17.91
CA GLU A 29 0.30 2.20 -16.79
C GLU A 29 -0.94 2.46 -15.91
N VAL A 30 -0.73 2.63 -14.60
CA VAL A 30 -1.81 2.81 -13.63
C VAL A 30 -2.23 4.28 -13.47
N ASP A 31 -3.51 4.51 -13.20
CA ASP A 31 -4.04 5.84 -12.90
C ASP A 31 -3.59 6.34 -11.53
N HIS A 32 -3.61 5.44 -10.54
CA HIS A 32 -3.31 5.76 -9.15
C HIS A 32 -2.47 4.66 -8.51
N ALA A 33 -1.36 5.05 -7.90
CA ALA A 33 -0.53 4.17 -7.09
C ALA A 33 -0.68 4.49 -5.60
N ILE A 34 -0.92 3.46 -4.79
CA ILE A 34 -0.90 3.53 -3.33
C ILE A 34 0.49 3.08 -2.87
N GLU A 35 1.34 4.02 -2.50
CA GLU A 35 2.75 3.79 -2.18
C GLU A 35 2.95 3.62 -0.67
N LEU A 36 3.26 2.41 -0.26
CA LEU A 36 3.51 2.02 1.14
C LEU A 36 4.98 1.74 1.45
N GLY A 37 5.78 1.46 0.43
CA GLY A 37 7.18 1.07 0.61
C GLY A 37 8.11 2.26 0.85
N GLY A 38 7.84 3.40 0.24
CA GLY A 38 8.65 4.61 0.40
C GLY A 38 9.84 4.68 -0.55
N ALA A 39 11.00 5.13 -0.06
CA ALA A 39 12.13 5.53 -0.88
C ALA A 39 12.60 4.45 -1.87
N ASN A 40 12.64 3.18 -1.45
CA ASN A 40 13.15 2.09 -2.28
C ASN A 40 12.15 1.57 -3.33
N THR A 41 10.86 1.88 -3.20
CA THR A 41 9.80 1.45 -4.13
C THR A 41 9.26 2.58 -4.99
N LEU A 42 9.29 3.81 -4.50
CA LEU A 42 8.78 5.01 -5.17
C LEU A 42 9.27 5.16 -6.63
N PRO A 43 10.55 4.92 -6.98
CA PRO A 43 11.00 5.02 -8.38
C PRO A 43 10.26 4.06 -9.32
N GLN A 44 9.85 2.89 -8.84
CA GLN A 44 9.08 1.93 -9.63
C GLN A 44 7.61 2.33 -9.72
N SER A 45 7.03 2.87 -8.63
CA SER A 45 5.68 3.43 -8.63
C SER A 45 5.56 4.59 -9.63
N ILE A 46 6.56 5.47 -9.71
CA ILE A 46 6.62 6.56 -10.70
C ILE A 46 6.66 6.00 -12.13
N LYS A 47 7.43 4.94 -12.38
CA LYS A 47 7.48 4.29 -13.69
C LYS A 47 6.14 3.68 -14.08
N ALA A 48 5.48 3.03 -13.13
CA ALA A 48 4.19 2.36 -13.34
C ALA A 48 3.04 3.35 -13.56
N THR A 49 3.11 4.54 -12.97
CA THR A 49 2.04 5.55 -13.05
C THR A 49 2.04 6.24 -14.41
N ARG A 50 0.86 6.41 -15.02
CA ARG A 50 0.69 7.08 -16.32
C ARG A 50 0.95 8.59 -16.26
N VAL A 51 1.01 9.21 -17.42
CA VAL A 51 0.99 10.67 -17.54
C VAL A 51 -0.28 11.25 -16.91
N GLY A 52 -0.11 12.27 -16.06
CA GLY A 52 -1.20 12.88 -15.31
C GLY A 52 -1.80 12.00 -14.20
N GLY A 53 -1.17 10.87 -13.87
CA GLY A 53 -1.60 9.98 -12.79
C GLY A 53 -1.25 10.52 -11.41
N GLU A 54 -1.68 9.79 -10.37
CA GLU A 54 -1.49 10.17 -8.98
C GLU A 54 -0.75 9.09 -8.18
N ILE A 55 0.10 9.50 -7.25
CA ILE A 55 0.74 8.62 -6.29
C ILE A 55 0.41 9.11 -4.89
N SER A 56 -0.29 8.31 -4.10
CA SER A 56 -0.52 8.54 -2.67
C SER A 56 0.61 7.91 -1.87
N LEU A 57 1.54 8.73 -1.39
CA LEU A 57 2.68 8.29 -0.58
C LEU A 57 2.27 8.22 0.90
N ILE A 58 2.11 7.02 1.43
CA ILE A 58 1.54 6.74 2.75
C ILE A 58 2.60 6.18 3.70
N GLY A 59 3.47 5.30 3.22
CA GLY A 59 4.38 4.53 4.06
C GLY A 59 5.83 4.56 3.60
N VAL A 60 6.70 4.10 4.49
CA VAL A 60 8.14 4.00 4.30
C VAL A 60 8.67 2.62 4.71
N LEU A 61 7.87 1.57 4.50
CA LEU A 61 8.17 0.20 4.95
C LEU A 61 9.45 -0.39 4.34
N ALA A 62 9.83 0.07 3.14
CA ALA A 62 11.05 -0.37 2.45
C ALA A 62 12.18 0.68 2.51
N GLY A 63 12.04 1.71 3.35
CA GLY A 63 13.04 2.73 3.58
C GLY A 63 12.51 4.16 3.45
N ASN A 64 13.10 5.06 4.23
CA ASN A 64 12.75 6.48 4.27
C ASN A 64 13.77 7.37 3.54
N GLU A 65 14.92 6.82 3.14
CA GLU A 65 16.00 7.55 2.47
C GLU A 65 16.50 6.77 1.25
N ALA A 66 16.56 7.43 0.11
CA ALA A 66 17.21 6.95 -1.11
C ALA A 66 17.52 8.13 -2.04
N GLU A 67 18.52 7.97 -2.92
CA GLU A 67 18.70 8.88 -4.05
C GLU A 67 17.50 8.77 -4.98
N PHE A 68 16.96 9.92 -5.36
CA PHE A 68 15.73 10.00 -6.12
C PHE A 68 15.84 11.04 -7.24
N ASN A 69 15.48 10.64 -8.45
CA ASN A 69 15.41 11.52 -9.60
C ASN A 69 13.98 12.04 -9.79
N PRO A 70 13.71 13.35 -9.56
CA PRO A 70 12.37 13.92 -9.71
C PRO A 70 11.93 14.13 -11.18
N LEU A 71 12.84 14.06 -12.13
CA LEU A 71 12.55 14.35 -13.54
C LEU A 71 11.38 13.56 -14.12
N PRO A 72 11.22 12.26 -13.85
CA PRO A 72 10.06 11.49 -14.34
C PRO A 72 8.70 12.01 -13.82
N ILE A 73 8.64 12.57 -12.60
CA ILE A 73 7.43 13.19 -12.06
C ILE A 73 7.05 14.41 -12.91
N ILE A 74 8.03 15.26 -13.21
CA ILE A 74 7.84 16.46 -14.03
C ILE A 74 7.40 16.08 -15.45
N MET A 75 8.12 15.15 -16.08
CA MET A 75 7.86 14.74 -17.47
C MET A 75 6.52 14.06 -17.66
N LYS A 76 6.02 13.36 -16.64
CA LYS A 76 4.72 12.70 -16.65
C LYS A 76 3.61 13.54 -15.99
N SER A 77 3.90 14.74 -15.48
CA SER A 77 2.93 15.57 -14.72
C SER A 77 2.23 14.77 -13.61
N ILE A 78 2.98 13.92 -12.89
CA ILE A 78 2.44 13.07 -11.84
C ILE A 78 2.14 13.92 -10.59
N LYS A 79 0.96 13.75 -10.00
CA LYS A 79 0.64 14.28 -8.69
C LYS A 79 1.18 13.33 -7.62
N LEU A 80 2.19 13.76 -6.86
CA LEU A 80 2.70 13.03 -5.69
C LEU A 80 2.14 13.66 -4.43
N GLN A 81 1.25 12.95 -3.74
CA GLN A 81 0.55 13.41 -2.55
C GLN A 81 1.00 12.63 -1.31
N GLY A 82 1.66 13.30 -0.37
CA GLY A 82 1.91 12.76 0.96
C GLY A 82 0.60 12.63 1.74
N ILE A 83 0.40 11.48 2.39
CA ILE A 83 -0.76 11.20 3.24
C ILE A 83 -0.26 10.81 4.62
N PHE A 84 -0.63 11.61 5.60
CA PHE A 84 -0.33 11.37 7.00
C PHE A 84 -1.63 11.28 7.78
N VAL A 85 -1.82 10.21 8.50
CA VAL A 85 -2.98 9.91 9.37
C VAL A 85 -4.30 10.63 9.01
N GLY A 86 -5.24 10.66 9.92
CA GLY A 86 -6.52 11.34 9.73
C GLY A 86 -7.11 11.86 11.05
N SER A 87 -8.08 12.75 10.95
CA SER A 87 -8.85 13.23 12.09
C SER A 87 -9.90 12.21 12.53
N ILE A 88 -10.43 12.37 13.75
CA ILE A 88 -11.56 11.55 14.23
C ILE A 88 -12.78 11.68 13.30
N ALA A 89 -13.01 12.86 12.73
CA ALA A 89 -14.09 13.07 11.77
C ALA A 89 -13.89 12.28 10.46
N MET A 90 -12.65 12.13 10.00
CA MET A 90 -12.32 11.28 8.84
C MET A 90 -12.49 9.80 9.19
N PHE A 91 -12.06 9.38 10.39
CA PHE A 91 -12.26 8.01 10.88
C PHE A 91 -13.74 7.63 10.94
N ASN A 92 -14.58 8.51 11.50
CA ASN A 92 -16.02 8.26 11.58
C ASN A 92 -16.67 8.14 10.18
N ARG A 93 -16.28 9.01 9.23
CA ARG A 93 -16.75 8.91 7.84
C ARG A 93 -16.28 7.63 7.15
N MET A 94 -15.04 7.22 7.41
CA MET A 94 -14.52 5.96 6.88
C MET A 94 -15.32 4.77 7.41
N ASN A 95 -15.64 4.75 8.71
CA ASN A 95 -16.45 3.67 9.31
C ASN A 95 -17.85 3.60 8.70
N LEU A 96 -18.51 4.74 8.49
CA LEU A 96 -19.79 4.79 7.79
C LEU A 96 -19.70 4.20 6.35
N ALA A 97 -18.66 4.58 5.61
CA ALA A 97 -18.45 4.05 4.27
C ALA A 97 -18.17 2.52 4.28
N ILE A 98 -17.41 2.03 5.25
CA ILE A 98 -17.16 0.60 5.44
C ILE A 98 -18.47 -0.15 5.70
N GLU A 99 -19.30 0.39 6.60
CA GLU A 99 -20.60 -0.21 6.97
C GLU A 99 -21.58 -0.22 5.78
N GLU A 100 -21.78 0.93 5.11
CA GLU A 100 -22.67 1.07 3.97
C GLU A 100 -22.30 0.15 2.80
N ASN A 101 -21.01 -0.02 2.53
CA ASN A 101 -20.51 -0.87 1.44
C ASN A 101 -20.24 -2.32 1.89
N LYS A 102 -20.52 -2.67 3.15
CA LYS A 102 -20.30 -4.01 3.71
C LYS A 102 -18.85 -4.51 3.50
N ILE A 103 -17.88 -3.60 3.63
CA ILE A 103 -16.47 -3.94 3.47
C ILE A 103 -16.01 -4.72 4.71
N THR A 104 -15.52 -5.93 4.51
CA THR A 104 -14.99 -6.76 5.60
C THR A 104 -13.46 -6.76 5.53
N PRO A 105 -12.77 -6.18 6.52
CA PRO A 105 -11.31 -6.24 6.59
C PRO A 105 -10.84 -7.69 6.72
N VAL A 106 -9.72 -8.01 6.07
CA VAL A 106 -9.08 -9.31 6.25
C VAL A 106 -8.45 -9.36 7.64
N ILE A 107 -8.89 -10.30 8.47
CA ILE A 107 -8.31 -10.56 9.79
C ILE A 107 -7.51 -11.85 9.72
N ASP A 108 -6.20 -11.73 9.92
CA ASP A 108 -5.28 -12.87 9.91
C ASP A 108 -5.41 -13.66 11.21
N LYS A 109 -5.34 -12.98 12.34
CA LYS A 109 -5.42 -13.63 13.65
C LYS A 109 -5.98 -12.72 14.73
N VAL A 110 -6.76 -13.33 15.65
CA VAL A 110 -7.28 -12.68 16.86
C VAL A 110 -6.60 -13.28 18.07
N PHE A 111 -6.06 -12.42 18.93
CA PHE A 111 -5.47 -12.80 20.21
C PHE A 111 -6.39 -12.34 21.35
N LYS A 112 -6.38 -13.05 22.47
CA LYS A 112 -6.96 -12.55 23.71
C LYS A 112 -6.06 -11.48 24.32
N PHE A 113 -6.61 -10.58 25.13
CA PHE A 113 -5.86 -9.49 25.76
C PHE A 113 -4.67 -10.01 26.57
N GLU A 114 -4.86 -11.13 27.32
CA GLU A 114 -3.79 -11.75 28.14
C GLU A 114 -2.60 -12.24 27.29
N ASN A 115 -2.77 -12.37 25.98
CA ASN A 115 -1.75 -12.80 25.01
C ASN A 115 -1.27 -11.65 24.10
N ALA A 116 -1.41 -10.40 24.54
CA ALA A 116 -1.02 -9.22 23.76
C ALA A 116 0.46 -9.28 23.34
N ASP A 117 1.36 -9.70 24.24
CA ASP A 117 2.79 -9.87 23.94
C ASP A 117 3.02 -10.83 22.76
N SER A 118 2.24 -11.90 22.70
CA SER A 118 2.29 -12.86 21.59
C SER A 118 1.79 -12.26 20.29
N ALA A 119 0.81 -11.36 20.34
CA ALA A 119 0.32 -10.63 19.17
C ALA A 119 1.40 -9.71 18.61
N PHE A 120 2.09 -8.95 19.46
CA PHE A 120 3.22 -8.10 19.04
C PHE A 120 4.39 -8.91 18.49
N ALA A 121 4.75 -10.02 19.14
CA ALA A 121 5.79 -10.92 18.65
C ALA A 121 5.42 -11.56 17.31
N TYR A 122 4.15 -11.85 17.08
CA TYR A 122 3.63 -12.36 15.81
C TYR A 122 3.70 -11.28 14.72
N MET A 123 3.29 -10.05 15.03
CA MET A 123 3.37 -8.91 14.11
C MET A 123 4.82 -8.62 13.68
N ALA A 124 5.76 -8.69 14.62
CA ALA A 124 7.18 -8.42 14.36
C ALA A 124 7.81 -9.41 13.35
N LYS A 125 7.25 -10.61 13.19
CA LYS A 125 7.72 -11.61 12.20
C LYS A 125 7.33 -11.24 10.76
N GLY A 126 6.35 -10.33 10.56
CA GLY A 126 5.92 -9.86 9.25
C GLY A 126 5.25 -10.92 8.35
N ASN A 127 4.89 -12.08 8.89
CA ASN A 127 4.32 -13.20 8.12
C ASN A 127 2.79 -13.21 8.05
N HIS A 128 2.13 -12.22 8.67
CA HIS A 128 0.68 -12.10 8.68
C HIS A 128 0.16 -11.47 7.39
N PHE A 129 -1.07 -11.84 7.01
CA PHE A 129 -1.77 -11.25 5.89
C PHE A 129 -3.10 -10.61 6.36
N GLY A 130 -3.16 -9.29 6.35
CA GLY A 130 -4.31 -8.53 6.88
C GLY A 130 -4.06 -7.99 8.28
N LYS A 131 -5.09 -7.97 9.12
CA LYS A 131 -5.05 -7.37 10.46
C LYS A 131 -4.83 -8.40 11.55
N ILE A 132 -4.03 -8.03 12.53
CA ILE A 132 -3.92 -8.74 13.81
C ILE A 132 -4.79 -7.99 14.81
N CYS A 133 -5.72 -8.68 15.43
CA CYS A 133 -6.64 -8.11 16.40
C CYS A 133 -6.35 -8.63 17.81
N ILE A 134 -6.57 -7.77 18.80
CA ILE A 134 -6.59 -8.16 20.22
C ILE A 134 -8.01 -7.93 20.71
N ASN A 135 -8.63 -8.99 21.25
CA ASN A 135 -9.97 -8.93 21.84
C ASN A 135 -9.84 -8.50 23.29
N ILE A 136 -10.52 -7.42 23.66
CA ILE A 136 -10.55 -6.81 24.99
C ILE A 136 -11.83 -7.22 25.72
#